data_6265b01968476533a2df04f7810edda8
#
_entry.id   6265b01968476533a2df04f7810edda8
#
_cell.length_a   1.000
_cell.length_b   1.000
_cell.length_c   1.000
_cell.angle_alpha   90.00
_cell.angle_beta   90.00
_cell.angle_gamma   90.00
#
_symmetry.space_group_name_H-M   'P 1'
#
loop_
_entity.id
_entity.type
_entity.pdbx_description
1 polymer ?
#
loop_
_entity_poly.entity_id
_entity_poly.type
_entity_poly.pdbx_seq_one_letter_code
_entity_poly.pdbx_strand_id
1 'polypeptide(L)'
;MAKTSAVEKNKRRRKLVAGQASKRAALKAIIMNQSLPIEERFKATLKLASLPRDGSKTRVRNRCEVTGRPRAYYRKLKMSRIALRELGNFGKVPGIVKSSW
;
A
#
# COMPACT_ATOMS: atom_id res chain seq x y z
N MET A 1 -14.75 -10.80 7.94
CA MET A 1 -13.31 -10.71 8.27
C MET A 1 -12.45 -11.15 7.10
N ALA A 2 -11.29 -10.54 6.93
CA ALA A 2 -10.35 -10.94 5.88
C ALA A 2 -9.62 -12.24 6.26
N LYS A 3 -9.29 -13.03 5.23
CA LYS A 3 -8.46 -14.23 5.44
C LYS A 3 -7.04 -13.83 5.87
N THR A 4 -6.46 -14.58 6.77
CA THR A 4 -5.08 -14.38 7.23
C THR A 4 -4.09 -14.37 6.07
N SER A 5 -4.30 -15.24 5.07
CA SER A 5 -3.47 -15.28 3.86
C SER A 5 -3.43 -13.94 3.10
N ALA A 6 -4.56 -13.25 3.01
CA ALA A 6 -4.64 -11.95 2.34
C ALA A 6 -3.88 -10.86 3.12
N VAL A 7 -3.96 -10.88 4.43
CA VAL A 7 -3.21 -9.96 5.31
C VAL A 7 -1.71 -10.20 5.20
N GLU A 8 -1.28 -11.46 5.29
CA GLU A 8 0.14 -11.84 5.18
C GLU A 8 0.72 -11.54 3.79
N LYS A 9 -0.05 -11.76 2.74
CA LYS A 9 0.34 -11.38 1.37
C LYS A 9 0.58 -9.87 1.25
N ASN A 10 -0.28 -9.06 1.85
CA ASN A 10 -0.12 -7.62 1.85
C ASN A 10 1.13 -7.17 2.64
N LYS A 11 1.44 -7.81 3.76
CA LYS A 11 2.68 -7.57 4.53
C LYS A 11 3.93 -7.88 3.70
N ARG A 12 3.95 -8.99 2.97
CA ARG A 12 5.05 -9.34 2.06
C ARG A 12 5.24 -8.29 0.97
N ARG A 13 4.13 -7.83 0.38
CA ARG A 13 4.17 -6.76 -0.63
C ARG A 13 4.78 -5.47 -0.07
N ARG A 14 4.41 -5.07 1.14
CA ARG A 14 5.01 -3.89 1.80
C ARG A 14 6.51 -4.03 1.98
N LYS A 15 7.00 -5.19 2.40
CA LYS A 15 8.44 -5.47 2.53
C LYS A 15 9.16 -5.39 1.18
N LEU A 16 8.60 -6.00 0.14
CA LEU A 16 9.17 -5.96 -1.21
C LEU A 16 9.17 -4.54 -1.79
N VAL A 17 8.11 -3.78 -1.60
CA VAL A 17 8.03 -2.39 -2.03
C VAL A 17 9.12 -1.55 -1.37
N ALA A 18 9.31 -1.69 -0.07
CA ALA A 18 10.37 -0.99 0.65
C ALA A 18 11.77 -1.38 0.17
N GLY A 19 12.01 -2.68 -0.03
CA GLY A 19 13.32 -3.19 -0.49
C GLY A 19 13.65 -2.83 -1.93
N GLN A 20 12.66 -2.64 -2.79
CA GLN A 20 12.87 -2.34 -4.21
C GLN A 20 12.63 -0.86 -4.58
N ALA A 21 12.26 -0.03 -3.63
CA ALA A 21 11.89 1.37 -3.87
C ALA A 21 13.01 2.15 -4.59
N SER A 22 14.24 2.03 -4.14
CA SER A 22 15.39 2.72 -4.73
C SER A 22 15.70 2.25 -6.15
N LYS A 23 15.68 0.93 -6.38
CA LYS A 23 15.93 0.34 -7.71
C LYS A 23 14.85 0.78 -8.71
N ARG A 24 13.59 0.72 -8.31
CA ARG A 24 12.48 1.14 -9.16
C ARG A 24 12.50 2.64 -9.45
N ALA A 25 12.83 3.47 -8.47
CA ALA A 25 12.97 4.91 -8.65
C ALA A 25 14.08 5.26 -9.64
N ALA A 26 15.24 4.63 -9.53
CA ALA A 26 16.37 4.83 -10.45
C ALA A 26 16.00 4.44 -11.89
N LEU A 27 15.37 3.28 -12.09
CA LEU A 27 14.94 2.83 -13.40
C LEU A 27 13.87 3.74 -14.01
N LYS A 28 12.92 4.19 -13.22
CA LYS A 28 11.89 5.16 -13.67
C LYS A 28 12.51 6.50 -14.06
N ALA A 29 13.48 6.98 -13.32
CA ALA A 29 14.21 8.21 -13.67
C ALA A 29 14.87 8.12 -15.04
N ILE A 30 15.50 6.99 -15.36
CA ILE A 30 16.10 6.73 -16.66
C ILE A 30 15.02 6.68 -17.77
N ILE A 31 13.91 5.98 -17.52
CA ILE A 31 12.83 5.84 -18.49
C ILE A 31 12.19 7.18 -18.83
N MET A 32 12.02 8.05 -17.84
CA MET A 32 11.35 9.35 -17.99
C MET A 32 12.29 10.44 -18.54
N ASN A 33 13.59 10.20 -18.57
CA ASN A 33 14.55 11.17 -19.10
C ASN A 33 14.54 11.16 -20.63
N GLN A 34 13.96 12.19 -21.23
CA GLN A 34 13.84 12.33 -22.69
C GLN A 34 15.17 12.64 -23.39
N SER A 35 16.19 13.11 -22.67
CA SER A 35 17.51 13.40 -23.22
C SER A 35 18.36 12.17 -23.51
N LEU A 36 17.98 11.01 -22.97
CA LEU A 36 18.69 9.76 -23.16
C LEU A 36 18.26 9.06 -24.47
N PRO A 37 19.17 8.27 -25.11
CA PRO A 37 18.83 7.46 -26.27
C PRO A 37 17.69 6.48 -25.99
N ILE A 38 16.87 6.21 -27.00
CA ILE A 38 15.73 5.27 -26.88
C ILE A 38 16.20 3.87 -26.46
N GLU A 39 17.37 3.44 -26.91
CA GLU A 39 17.93 2.11 -26.57
C GLU A 39 18.17 1.95 -25.06
N GLU A 40 18.75 2.95 -24.41
CA GLU A 40 19.00 2.91 -22.95
C GLU A 40 17.67 2.94 -22.18
N ARG A 41 16.74 3.76 -22.61
CA ARG A 41 15.38 3.82 -22.01
C ARG A 41 14.66 2.49 -22.16
N PHE A 42 14.78 1.84 -23.30
CA PHE A 42 14.18 0.53 -23.54
C PHE A 42 14.80 -0.56 -22.67
N LYS A 43 16.13 -0.58 -22.54
CA LYS A 43 16.83 -1.50 -21.62
C LYS A 43 16.39 -1.30 -20.17
N ALA A 44 16.22 -0.06 -19.73
CA ALA A 44 15.70 0.26 -18.39
C ALA A 44 14.27 -0.23 -18.21
N THR A 45 13.41 -0.11 -19.22
CA THR A 45 12.05 -0.62 -19.21
C THR A 45 12.00 -2.14 -19.06
N LEU A 46 12.84 -2.86 -19.79
CA LEU A 46 12.95 -4.31 -19.67
C LEU A 46 13.43 -4.74 -18.28
N LYS A 47 14.43 -4.05 -17.70
CA LYS A 47 14.87 -4.30 -16.33
C LYS A 47 13.76 -4.05 -15.31
N LEU A 48 13.00 -2.97 -15.47
CA LEU A 48 11.86 -2.68 -14.59
C LEU A 48 10.78 -3.76 -14.69
N ALA A 49 10.49 -4.23 -15.89
CA ALA A 49 9.52 -5.32 -16.13
C ALA A 49 9.96 -6.66 -15.54
N SER A 50 11.27 -6.94 -15.49
CA SER A 50 11.82 -8.17 -14.92
C SER A 50 11.79 -8.22 -13.38
N LEU A 51 11.61 -7.07 -12.72
CA LEU A 51 11.51 -7.03 -11.26
C LEU A 51 10.21 -7.70 -10.78
N PRO A 52 10.20 -8.29 -9.56
CA PRO A 52 9.01 -8.89 -9.00
C PRO A 52 7.82 -7.93 -9.00
N ARG A 53 6.68 -8.39 -9.50
CA ARG A 53 5.46 -7.56 -9.63
C ARG A 53 4.93 -7.09 -8.27
N ASP A 54 5.09 -7.91 -7.23
CA ASP A 54 4.67 -7.57 -5.87
C ASP A 54 5.51 -6.47 -5.21
N GLY A 55 6.62 -6.08 -5.82
CA GLY A 55 7.40 -4.90 -5.45
C GLY A 55 6.80 -3.58 -5.93
N SER A 56 5.68 -3.60 -6.66
CA SER A 56 4.98 -2.39 -7.10
C SER A 56 4.16 -1.79 -5.98
N LYS A 57 4.34 -0.49 -5.72
CA LYS A 57 3.59 0.27 -4.72
C LYS A 57 2.07 0.21 -4.93
N THR A 58 1.61 0.12 -6.17
CA THR A 58 0.18 0.07 -6.50
C THR A 58 -0.52 -1.19 -6.03
N ARG A 59 0.22 -2.27 -5.80
CA ARG A 59 -0.32 -3.54 -5.30
C ARG A 59 -0.52 -3.59 -3.79
N VAL A 60 0.08 -2.68 -3.05
CA VAL A 60 -0.11 -2.56 -1.61
C VAL A 60 -1.49 -1.99 -1.34
N ARG A 61 -2.27 -2.67 -0.52
CA ARG A 61 -3.61 -2.24 -0.13
C ARG A 61 -3.64 -1.82 1.33
N ASN A 62 -4.27 -0.70 1.62
CA ASN A 62 -4.59 -0.33 2.99
C ASN A 62 -5.64 -1.29 3.54
N ARG A 63 -5.34 -1.91 4.67
CA ARG A 63 -6.24 -2.84 5.36
C ARG A 63 -6.39 -2.43 6.81
N CYS A 64 -7.58 -2.65 7.36
CA CYS A 64 -7.84 -2.43 8.78
C CYS A 64 -6.84 -3.22 9.63
N GLU A 65 -6.21 -2.57 10.58
CA GLU A 65 -5.24 -3.25 11.48
C GLU A 65 -5.92 -4.24 12.43
N VAL A 66 -7.20 -4.03 12.71
CA VAL A 66 -7.99 -4.89 13.61
C VAL A 66 -8.57 -6.10 12.89
N THR A 67 -9.25 -5.88 11.75
CA THR A 67 -10.01 -6.93 11.03
C THR A 67 -9.39 -7.36 9.71
N GLY A 68 -8.49 -6.56 9.14
CA GLY A 68 -7.91 -6.80 7.81
C GLY A 68 -8.80 -6.39 6.64
N ARG A 69 -9.94 -5.76 6.90
CA ARG A 69 -10.87 -5.32 5.84
C ARG A 69 -10.21 -4.32 4.89
N PRO A 70 -10.26 -4.54 3.55
CA PRO A 70 -9.60 -3.67 2.58
C PRO A 70 -10.42 -2.44 2.17
N ARG A 71 -11.71 -2.41 2.50
CA ARG A 71 -12.65 -1.33 2.12
C ARG A 71 -13.11 -0.57 3.35
N ALA A 72 -13.63 0.64 3.14
CA ALA A 72 -14.11 1.52 4.20
C ALA A 72 -13.04 1.76 5.28
N TYR A 73 -11.83 2.07 4.84
CA TYR A 73 -10.65 2.26 5.67
C TYR A 73 -10.39 3.74 5.91
N TYR A 74 -10.23 4.12 7.17
CA TYR A 74 -9.82 5.48 7.55
C TYR A 74 -8.31 5.54 7.69
N ARG A 75 -7.64 6.28 6.80
CA ARG A 75 -6.17 6.38 6.77
C ARG A 75 -5.58 6.93 8.06
N LYS A 76 -6.23 7.93 8.66
CA LYS A 76 -5.79 8.55 9.90
C LYS A 76 -5.76 7.57 11.07
N LEU A 77 -6.76 6.72 11.16
CA LEU A 77 -6.95 5.79 12.28
C LEU A 77 -6.48 4.36 11.95
N LYS A 78 -6.17 4.09 10.69
CA LYS A 78 -5.74 2.77 10.18
C LYS A 78 -6.72 1.64 10.50
N MET A 79 -8.00 1.95 10.55
CA MET A 79 -9.03 0.97 10.83
C MET A 79 -10.26 1.16 9.93
N SER A 80 -11.07 0.12 9.79
CA SER A 80 -12.31 0.16 9.03
C SER A 80 -13.41 0.92 9.78
N ARG A 81 -14.45 1.35 9.05
CA ARG A 81 -15.63 1.99 9.65
C ARG A 81 -16.28 1.14 10.73
N ILE A 82 -16.30 -0.18 10.56
CA ILE A 82 -16.89 -1.12 11.52
C ILE A 82 -16.07 -1.17 12.79
N ALA A 83 -14.75 -1.37 12.67
CA ALA A 83 -13.84 -1.38 13.82
C ALA A 83 -13.84 -0.04 14.55
N LEU A 84 -13.87 1.08 13.82
CA LEU A 84 -13.97 2.41 14.41
C LEU A 84 -15.25 2.57 15.24
N ARG A 85 -16.39 2.14 14.70
CA ARG A 85 -17.67 2.22 15.43
C ARG A 85 -17.64 1.38 16.71
N GLU A 86 -17.18 0.14 16.63
CA GLU A 86 -17.10 -0.76 17.78
C GLU A 86 -16.17 -0.21 18.87
N LEU A 87 -14.95 0.15 18.50
CA LEU A 87 -13.99 0.69 19.46
C LEU A 87 -14.39 2.06 20.00
N GLY A 88 -15.04 2.89 19.19
CA GLY A 88 -15.59 4.17 19.62
C GLY A 88 -16.72 3.99 20.63
N ASN A 89 -17.59 2.99 20.44
CA ASN A 89 -18.65 2.66 21.39
C ASN A 89 -18.12 2.19 22.74
N PHE A 90 -16.97 1.49 22.74
CA PHE A 90 -16.28 1.07 23.97
C PHE A 90 -15.38 2.17 24.58
N GLY A 91 -15.36 3.37 24.00
CA GLY A 91 -14.53 4.47 24.49
C GLY A 91 -13.01 4.26 24.34
N LYS A 92 -12.59 3.35 23.46
CA LYS A 92 -11.17 3.01 23.24
C LYS A 92 -10.45 3.93 22.24
N VAL A 93 -11.17 4.80 21.56
CA VAL A 93 -10.59 5.76 20.60
C VAL A 93 -10.65 7.16 21.19
N PRO A 94 -9.51 7.76 21.55
CA PRO A 94 -9.50 9.11 22.13
C PRO A 94 -9.94 10.16 21.10
N GLY A 95 -10.63 11.19 21.57
CA GLY A 95 -11.09 12.31 20.74
C GLY A 95 -12.30 12.02 19.87
N ILE A 96 -12.93 10.86 19.98
CA ILE A 96 -14.18 10.52 19.29
C ILE A 96 -15.37 10.93 20.14
N VAL A 97 -16.20 11.78 19.57
CA VAL A 97 -17.49 12.21 20.17
C VAL A 97 -18.59 11.73 19.24
N LYS A 98 -19.57 11.02 19.80
CA LYS A 98 -20.78 10.64 19.04
C LYS A 98 -21.65 11.87 18.79
N SER A 99 -22.13 12.01 17.58
CA SER A 99 -23.08 13.04 17.21
C SER A 99 -24.32 12.42 16.60
N SER A 100 -25.46 13.03 16.86
CA SER A 100 -26.74 12.72 16.22
C SER A 100 -27.47 14.01 15.93
N TRP A 101 -28.20 14.04 14.84
CA TRP A 101 -29.02 15.16 14.41
C TRP A 101 -30.31 14.70 13.78
#